data_c77d5740724fe0c68f764b4a90157162
#
_entry.id   c77d5740724fe0c68f764b4a90157162
#
_cell.length_a   1.000
_cell.length_b   1.000
_cell.length_c   1.000
_cell.angle_alpha   90.00
_cell.angle_beta   90.00
_cell.angle_gamma   90.00
#
_symmetry.space_group_name_H-M   'P 1'
#
loop_
_entity.id
_entity.type
_entity.pdbx_description
1 polymer ?
#
loop_
_entity_poly.entity_id
_entity_poly.type
_entity_poly.pdbx_seq_one_letter_code
_entity_poly.pdbx_strand_id
1 'polypeptide(L)'
;LILGVRISFSILGEFFSRAREKGNNILIFGAGDTGEMIIREIKRNNSLNYNPIGFIDDDPSKFGNKIQGVAVLGSRKRIKDLARTEEVKEILIAIPPLNITDFSEIIKICQDCGISYRMIKGILDKEDVAGFGKN
;
A
#
# COMPACT_ATOMS: atom_id res chain seq x y z
N LEU A 1 -31.47 -1.39 -13.57
CA LEU A 1 -31.50 -2.84 -13.46
C LEU A 1 -30.11 -3.42 -13.24
N ILE A 2 -29.20 -3.08 -14.14
CA ILE A 2 -27.80 -3.46 -13.98
C ILE A 2 -27.22 -2.83 -12.72
N LEU A 3 -27.61 -1.60 -12.41
CA LEU A 3 -27.24 -0.93 -11.19
C LEU A 3 -27.76 -1.65 -9.95
N GLY A 4 -28.98 -2.16 -9.98
CA GLY A 4 -29.55 -2.92 -8.89
C GLY A 4 -28.79 -4.21 -8.61
N VAL A 5 -28.42 -4.94 -9.66
CA VAL A 5 -27.64 -6.15 -9.53
C VAL A 5 -26.23 -5.85 -9.01
N ARG A 6 -25.62 -4.78 -9.50
CA ARG A 6 -24.30 -4.35 -9.02
C ARG A 6 -24.33 -3.94 -7.56
N ILE A 7 -25.35 -3.23 -7.15
CA ILE A 7 -25.53 -2.80 -5.76
C ILE A 7 -25.66 -4.01 -4.85
N SER A 8 -26.46 -4.99 -5.23
CA SER A 8 -26.62 -6.24 -4.48
C SER A 8 -25.30 -6.97 -4.32
N PHE A 9 -24.56 -7.10 -5.42
CA PHE A 9 -23.28 -7.76 -5.42
C PHE A 9 -22.26 -6.98 -4.57
N SER A 10 -22.30 -5.66 -4.68
CA SER A 10 -21.47 -4.75 -3.92
C SER A 10 -21.74 -4.88 -2.41
N ILE A 11 -22.99 -4.98 -2.01
CA ILE A 11 -23.36 -5.13 -0.60
C ILE A 11 -22.78 -6.42 -0.02
N LEU A 12 -22.85 -7.52 -0.75
CA LEU A 12 -22.25 -8.77 -0.30
C LEU A 12 -20.74 -8.67 -0.19
N GLY A 13 -20.11 -8.09 -1.21
CA GLY A 13 -18.68 -7.85 -1.19
C GLY A 13 -18.26 -6.97 -0.05
N GLU A 14 -18.99 -5.88 0.19
CA GLU A 14 -18.71 -4.98 1.30
C GLU A 14 -18.91 -5.66 2.66
N PHE A 15 -19.89 -6.51 2.79
CA PHE A 15 -20.14 -7.23 4.04
C PHE A 15 -18.94 -8.11 4.40
N PHE A 16 -18.42 -8.86 3.44
CA PHE A 16 -17.25 -9.70 3.67
C PHE A 16 -15.97 -8.88 3.82
N SER A 17 -15.85 -7.80 3.08
CA SER A 17 -14.68 -6.92 3.16
C SER A 17 -14.61 -6.22 4.52
N ARG A 18 -15.71 -5.79 5.07
CA ARG A 18 -15.73 -5.16 6.39
C ARG A 18 -15.23 -6.07 7.50
N ALA A 19 -15.43 -7.38 7.34
CA ALA A 19 -14.90 -8.34 8.30
C ALA A 19 -13.37 -8.43 8.25
N ARG A 20 -12.75 -8.08 7.10
CA ARG A 20 -11.31 -8.14 6.89
C ARG A 20 -10.65 -6.78 6.81
N GLU A 21 -11.38 -5.79 6.27
CA GLU A 21 -10.83 -4.52 5.82
C GLU A 21 -11.41 -3.36 6.60
N LYS A 22 -11.01 -3.23 7.83
CA LYS A 22 -11.29 -2.00 8.58
C LYS A 22 -10.25 -0.94 8.30
N GLY A 23 -9.21 -1.26 7.55
CA GLY A 23 -8.07 -0.42 7.38
C GLY A 23 -8.10 0.45 6.15
N ASN A 24 -7.20 1.39 6.12
CA ASN A 24 -6.95 2.22 4.96
C ASN A 24 -6.23 1.42 3.88
N ASN A 25 -6.66 1.62 2.64
CA ASN A 25 -5.98 1.02 1.50
C ASN A 25 -4.63 1.68 1.31
N ILE A 26 -3.58 0.86 1.27
CA ILE A 26 -2.22 1.35 1.12
C ILE A 26 -1.50 0.63 -0.02
N LEU A 27 -0.52 1.32 -0.57
CA LEU A 27 0.51 0.72 -1.41
C LEU A 27 1.83 0.75 -0.64
N ILE A 28 2.68 -0.21 -0.91
CA ILE A 28 4.04 -0.23 -0.37
C ILE A 28 4.99 -0.04 -1.52
N PHE A 29 5.76 1.03 -1.49
CA PHE A 29 6.78 1.30 -2.50
C PHE A 29 8.09 0.66 -2.09
N GLY A 30 8.51 -0.34 -2.83
CA GLY A 30 9.69 -1.13 -2.54
C GLY A 30 9.34 -2.56 -2.14
N ALA A 31 9.59 -3.50 -3.05
CA ALA A 31 9.28 -4.92 -2.86
C ALA A 31 10.54 -5.71 -2.45
N GLY A 32 11.33 -5.12 -1.57
CA GLY A 32 12.50 -5.75 -0.99
C GLY A 32 12.26 -6.21 0.44
N ASP A 33 13.34 -6.39 1.18
CA ASP A 33 13.28 -6.91 2.55
C ASP A 33 12.47 -6.02 3.48
N THR A 34 12.64 -4.70 3.38
CA THR A 34 11.88 -3.76 4.20
C THR A 34 10.39 -3.84 3.90
N GLY A 35 10.04 -3.91 2.62
CA GLY A 35 8.65 -4.06 2.21
C GLY A 35 8.04 -5.34 2.74
N GLU A 36 8.77 -6.43 2.70
CA GLU A 36 8.33 -7.71 3.26
C GLU A 36 8.10 -7.62 4.77
N MET A 37 9.00 -6.96 5.48
CA MET A 37 8.86 -6.76 6.93
C MET A 37 7.62 -5.94 7.25
N ILE A 38 7.33 -4.92 6.47
CA ILE A 38 6.12 -4.11 6.64
C ILE A 38 4.87 -4.98 6.49
N ILE A 39 4.80 -5.80 5.46
CA ILE A 39 3.65 -6.69 5.25
C ILE A 39 3.50 -7.69 6.39
N ARG A 40 4.58 -8.26 6.85
CA ARG A 40 4.54 -9.19 8.00
C ARG A 40 3.95 -8.52 9.23
N GLU A 41 4.38 -7.29 9.49
CA GLU A 41 3.90 -6.56 10.65
C GLU A 41 2.42 -6.19 10.51
N ILE A 42 1.99 -5.77 9.33
CA ILE A 42 0.58 -5.46 9.07
C ILE A 42 -0.29 -6.68 9.28
N LYS A 43 0.15 -7.84 8.82
CA LYS A 43 -0.60 -9.09 8.99
C LYS A 43 -0.67 -9.55 10.43
N ARG A 44 0.40 -9.33 11.19
CA ARG A 44 0.48 -9.75 12.57
C ARG A 44 -0.26 -8.81 13.51
N ASN A 45 -0.29 -7.54 13.18
CA ASN A 45 -0.84 -6.50 14.06
C ASN A 45 -2.06 -5.82 13.44
N ASN A 46 -3.23 -6.33 13.76
CA ASN A 46 -4.49 -5.81 13.25
C ASN A 46 -4.77 -4.38 13.71
N SER A 47 -4.12 -3.91 14.77
CA SER A 47 -4.33 -2.56 15.28
C SER A 47 -3.74 -1.48 14.37
N LEU A 48 -2.85 -1.85 13.45
CA LEU A 48 -2.30 -0.92 12.47
C LEU A 48 -3.35 -0.41 11.48
N ASN A 49 -4.39 -1.18 11.28
CA ASN A 49 -5.54 -0.77 10.48
C ASN A 49 -5.19 -0.43 9.03
N TYR A 50 -4.27 -1.18 8.44
CA TYR A 50 -3.88 -1.05 7.04
C TYR A 50 -4.38 -2.21 6.21
N ASN A 51 -4.84 -1.90 5.01
CA ASN A 51 -5.17 -2.88 3.98
C ASN A 51 -4.21 -2.75 2.81
N PRO A 52 -3.18 -3.60 2.71
CA PRO A 52 -2.21 -3.50 1.63
C PRO A 52 -2.81 -4.00 0.32
N ILE A 53 -2.97 -3.08 -0.63
CA ILE A 53 -3.49 -3.39 -1.97
C ILE A 53 -2.41 -4.07 -2.81
N GLY A 54 -1.16 -3.62 -2.69
CA GLY A 54 -0.07 -4.18 -3.45
C GLY A 54 1.24 -3.47 -3.20
N PHE A 55 2.29 -4.00 -3.82
CA PHE A 55 3.60 -3.37 -3.87
C PHE A 55 3.78 -2.61 -5.16
N ILE A 56 4.53 -1.55 -5.10
CA ILE A 56 5.05 -0.84 -6.27
C ILE A 56 6.58 -0.97 -6.24
N ASP A 57 7.15 -1.37 -7.35
CA ASP A 57 8.60 -1.46 -7.50
C ASP A 57 8.97 -1.18 -8.95
N ASP A 58 9.99 -0.36 -9.15
CA ASP A 58 10.42 0.01 -10.49
C ASP A 58 11.23 -1.07 -11.20
N ASP A 59 11.64 -2.11 -10.47
CA ASP A 59 12.35 -3.24 -11.04
C ASP A 59 11.37 -4.15 -11.79
N PRO A 60 11.45 -4.21 -13.14
CA PRO A 60 10.50 -5.01 -13.90
C PRO A 60 10.59 -6.51 -13.62
N SER A 61 11.72 -6.99 -13.09
CA SER A 61 11.87 -8.41 -12.75
C SER A 61 10.99 -8.81 -11.58
N LYS A 62 10.51 -7.86 -10.80
CA LYS A 62 9.65 -8.12 -9.64
C LYS A 62 8.17 -8.11 -9.97
N PHE A 63 7.80 -7.70 -11.16
CA PHE A 63 6.42 -7.63 -11.61
C PHE A 63 5.71 -8.98 -11.46
N GLY A 64 4.54 -8.95 -10.86
CA GLY A 64 3.73 -10.13 -10.68
C GLY A 64 4.16 -11.05 -9.54
N ASN A 65 5.32 -10.81 -8.94
CA ASN A 65 5.74 -11.58 -7.76
C ASN A 65 4.80 -11.29 -6.60
N LYS A 66 4.61 -12.29 -5.75
CA LYS A 66 3.84 -12.13 -4.53
C LYS A 66 4.77 -12.23 -3.32
N ILE A 67 4.65 -11.27 -2.44
CA ILE A 67 5.41 -11.22 -1.19
C ILE A 67 4.41 -11.30 -0.05
N GLN A 68 4.46 -12.38 0.72
CA GLN A 68 3.48 -12.63 1.78
C GLN A 68 2.04 -12.54 1.26
N GLY A 69 1.81 -13.03 0.04
CA GLY A 69 0.49 -13.04 -0.59
C GLY A 69 0.07 -11.73 -1.24
N VAL A 70 0.91 -10.70 -1.20
CA VAL A 70 0.61 -9.39 -1.78
C VAL A 70 1.43 -9.21 -3.07
N ALA A 71 0.76 -8.89 -4.17
CA ALA A 71 1.39 -8.84 -5.47
C ALA A 71 2.12 -7.52 -5.72
N VAL A 72 3.20 -7.58 -6.51
CA VAL A 72 3.84 -6.41 -7.08
C VAL A 72 3.05 -5.99 -8.32
N LEU A 73 2.39 -4.85 -8.24
CA LEU A 73 1.44 -4.40 -9.24
C LEU A 73 2.07 -3.62 -10.38
N GLY A 74 3.26 -3.08 -10.16
CA GLY A 74 3.92 -2.35 -11.19
C GLY A 74 4.93 -1.33 -10.68
N SER A 75 5.36 -0.46 -11.60
CA SER A 75 6.26 0.64 -11.30
C SER A 75 5.50 1.85 -10.73
N ARG A 76 6.25 2.90 -10.39
CA ARG A 76 5.65 4.16 -9.92
C ARG A 76 4.61 4.75 -10.87
N LYS A 77 4.67 4.41 -12.14
CA LYS A 77 3.69 4.87 -13.14
C LYS A 77 2.28 4.35 -12.87
N ARG A 78 2.16 3.27 -12.10
CA ARG A 78 0.86 2.69 -11.73
C ARG A 78 0.20 3.41 -10.56
N ILE A 79 0.94 4.19 -9.79
CA ILE A 79 0.42 4.80 -8.56
C ILE A 79 -0.82 5.65 -8.85
N LYS A 80 -0.76 6.49 -9.87
CA LYS A 80 -1.86 7.39 -10.21
C LYS A 80 -3.16 6.64 -10.49
N ASP A 81 -3.09 5.59 -11.30
CA ASP A 81 -4.26 4.80 -11.64
C ASP A 81 -4.78 4.02 -10.44
N LEU A 82 -3.88 3.41 -9.67
CA LEU A 82 -4.25 2.65 -8.49
C LEU A 82 -4.85 3.53 -7.40
N ALA A 83 -4.34 4.75 -7.26
CA ALA A 83 -4.87 5.71 -6.31
C ALA A 83 -6.36 5.98 -6.57
N ARG A 84 -6.73 6.03 -7.84
CA ARG A 84 -8.10 6.29 -8.23
C ARG A 84 -8.95 5.03 -8.20
N THR A 85 -8.48 3.94 -8.80
CA THR A 85 -9.27 2.72 -8.96
C THR A 85 -9.40 1.91 -7.68
N GLU A 86 -8.37 1.94 -6.84
CA GLU A 86 -8.33 1.16 -5.60
C GLU A 86 -8.50 2.02 -4.34
N GLU A 87 -8.79 3.29 -4.51
CA GLU A 87 -9.00 4.22 -3.39
C GLU A 87 -7.86 4.20 -2.38
N VAL A 88 -6.63 4.26 -2.86
CA VAL A 88 -5.44 4.25 -2.00
C VAL A 88 -5.39 5.53 -1.18
N LYS A 89 -5.19 5.39 0.11
CA LYS A 89 -5.13 6.52 1.04
C LYS A 89 -3.70 6.90 1.42
N GLU A 90 -2.81 5.92 1.41
CA GLU A 90 -1.44 6.16 1.87
C GLU A 90 -0.45 5.26 1.12
N ILE A 91 0.76 5.75 0.97
CA ILE A 91 1.87 4.94 0.45
C ILE A 91 2.95 4.86 1.53
N LEU A 92 3.37 3.64 1.85
CA LEU A 92 4.50 3.40 2.73
C LEU A 92 5.74 3.20 1.86
N ILE A 93 6.71 4.07 2.02
CA ILE A 93 7.92 4.08 1.20
C ILE A 93 8.99 3.25 1.91
N ALA A 94 9.30 2.09 1.34
CA ALA A 94 10.19 1.09 1.92
C ALA A 94 11.47 0.94 1.08
N ILE A 95 12.04 2.06 0.65
CA ILE A 95 13.29 2.07 -0.11
C ILE A 95 14.38 2.78 0.69
N PRO A 96 15.65 2.43 0.48
CA PRO A 96 16.75 3.12 1.14
C PRO A 96 16.73 4.61 0.78
N PRO A 97 17.03 5.50 1.73
CA PRO A 97 17.03 6.94 1.49
C PRO A 97 18.21 7.44 0.65
N LEU A 98 18.93 6.54 -0.01
CA LEU A 98 20.14 6.86 -0.74
C LEU A 98 19.88 7.58 -2.07
N ASN A 99 18.66 7.53 -2.57
CA ASN A 99 18.32 8.15 -3.84
C ASN A 99 17.30 9.26 -3.63
N ILE A 100 17.81 10.45 -3.36
CA ILE A 100 17.00 11.63 -3.06
C ILE A 100 16.09 11.99 -4.24
N THR A 101 16.56 11.81 -5.48
CA THR A 101 15.78 12.12 -6.68
C THR A 101 14.55 11.24 -6.79
N ASP A 102 14.72 9.94 -6.63
CA ASP A 102 13.62 8.99 -6.66
C ASP A 102 12.60 9.27 -5.57
N PHE A 103 13.10 9.56 -4.37
CA PHE A 103 12.26 9.89 -3.25
C PHE A 103 11.41 11.13 -3.53
N SER A 104 12.02 12.16 -4.07
CA SER A 104 11.32 13.41 -4.42
C SER A 104 10.23 13.19 -5.46
N GLU A 105 10.49 12.35 -6.46
CA GLU A 105 9.50 12.01 -7.48
C GLU A 105 8.30 11.27 -6.90
N ILE A 106 8.55 10.34 -6.00
CA ILE A 106 7.48 9.58 -5.34
C ILE A 106 6.62 10.52 -4.50
N ILE A 107 7.24 11.41 -3.74
CA ILE A 107 6.52 12.40 -2.95
C ILE A 107 5.65 13.28 -3.85
N LYS A 108 6.19 13.72 -4.99
CA LYS A 108 5.44 14.53 -5.92
C LYS A 108 4.23 13.78 -6.47
N ILE A 109 4.39 12.52 -6.81
CA ILE A 109 3.27 11.70 -7.26
C ILE A 109 2.19 11.62 -6.17
N CYS A 110 2.59 11.39 -4.93
CA CYS A 110 1.65 11.34 -3.82
C CYS A 110 0.90 12.66 -3.64
N GLN A 111 1.61 13.78 -3.71
CA GLN A 111 1.01 15.11 -3.61
C GLN A 111 0.02 15.37 -4.75
N ASP A 112 0.39 15.03 -5.96
CA ASP A 112 -0.46 15.21 -7.14
C ASP A 112 -1.74 14.37 -7.06
N CYS A 113 -1.66 13.20 -6.42
CA CYS A 113 -2.78 12.29 -6.27
C CYS A 113 -3.59 12.53 -4.97
N GLY A 114 -3.12 13.42 -4.10
CA GLY A 114 -3.75 13.66 -2.81
C GLY A 114 -3.63 12.50 -1.83
N ILE A 115 -2.55 11.74 -1.92
CA ILE A 115 -2.30 10.58 -1.09
C ILE A 115 -1.28 10.93 -0.01
N SER A 116 -1.50 10.45 1.21
CA SER A 116 -0.51 10.54 2.28
C SER A 116 0.66 9.60 2.02
N TYR A 117 1.81 9.91 2.55
CA TYR A 117 2.97 9.05 2.44
C TYR A 117 3.73 8.99 3.75
N ARG A 118 4.45 7.89 3.94
CA ARG A 118 5.36 7.69 5.07
C ARG A 118 6.59 6.99 4.59
N MET A 119 7.74 7.42 5.08
CA MET A 119 9.00 6.73 4.83
C MET A 119 9.30 5.79 5.99
N ILE A 120 9.62 4.56 5.65
CA ILE A 120 10.06 3.57 6.62
C ILE A 120 11.57 3.37 6.40
N LYS A 121 12.35 3.61 7.44
CA LYS A 121 13.80 3.51 7.35
C LYS A 121 14.25 2.08 7.63
N GLY A 122 14.95 1.48 6.67
CA GLY A 122 15.70 0.26 6.84
C GLY A 122 15.00 -0.84 7.66
N ILE A 123 15.71 -1.38 8.64
CA ILE A 123 15.15 -2.33 9.59
C ILE A 123 14.17 -1.58 10.49
N LEU A 124 12.93 -2.08 10.56
CA LEU A 124 11.90 -1.43 11.36
C LEU A 124 12.23 -1.49 12.84
N ASP A 125 12.33 -0.33 13.46
CA ASP A 125 12.36 -0.21 14.90
C ASP A 125 10.93 -0.29 15.43
N LYS A 126 10.78 -0.61 16.71
CA LYS A 126 9.47 -0.61 17.36
C LYS A 126 8.80 0.76 17.26
N GLU A 127 9.59 1.81 17.24
CA GLU A 127 9.10 3.18 17.11
C GLU A 127 8.47 3.44 15.74
N ASP A 128 9.07 2.92 14.68
CA ASP A 128 8.53 3.05 13.33
C ASP A 128 7.19 2.34 13.21
N VAL A 129 7.08 1.16 13.78
CA VAL A 129 5.84 0.40 13.78
C VAL A 129 4.76 1.10 14.60
N ALA A 130 5.12 1.65 15.75
CA ALA A 130 4.20 2.41 16.58
C ALA A 130 3.69 3.67 15.87
N GLY A 131 4.51 4.24 14.99
CA GLY A 131 4.16 5.39 14.19
C GLY A 131 3.02 5.14 13.20
N PHE A 132 2.85 3.91 12.73
CA PHE A 132 1.81 3.57 11.77
C PHE A 132 0.39 3.73 12.33
N GLY A 133 0.23 3.49 13.61
CA GLY A 133 -1.08 3.51 14.24
C GLY A 133 -1.55 4.88 14.74
N LYS A 134 -0.74 5.90 14.62
CA LYS A 134 -1.01 7.20 15.26
C LYS A 134 -1.63 8.26 14.36
N ASN A 135 -1.93 7.95 13.13
CA ASN A 135 -2.52 8.96 12.23
C ASN A 135 -3.95 8.65 11.87
#